data_173407c0eb44b6f128582da5a2b19884
#
_entry.id   173407c0eb44b6f128582da5a2b19884
#
_cell.length_a   1.000
_cell.length_b   1.000
_cell.length_c   1.000
_cell.angle_alpha   90.00
_cell.angle_beta   90.00
_cell.angle_gamma   90.00
#
_symmetry.space_group_name_H-M   'P 1'
#
loop_
_entity.id
_entity.type
_entity.pdbx_description
1 polymer ?
#
loop_
_entity_poly.entity_id
_entity_poly.type
_entity_poly.pdbx_seq_one_letter_code
_entity_poly.pdbx_strand_id
1 'polypeptide(L)'
;MKDKSEIMLADSIEPLLEVRNLHMQFPIRRGAFRRTVGFVKAVNNVSFHIRQGETLSLVGESGCGKTTTGRCIVRVYEPTSGQILYKAEEQEPIDLAKLDNRNLRPFRRQIRMIFQDPFSSLNPRLSILQIVGESLKVNRVASGSDLEDRVASLLKRVGLRPEYIRRYPHAFSGGERQRIGIARALALNPRLIVADEAVSALDVSVQAQILNLLQDLQEELNLTYLFIAHDLSVVEHISHRVAVMYVGKIVELATTEDLFTNPLHPYTEALLSAVPKPDPRLRNKGVRIRLEGEVADPSNPPSGCYFQPRCPYAEDRCRHEEPAVREIEPDRWVACHFAEELNLRGFEAIGQSMKR
;
A
#
# COMPACT_ATOMS: atom_id res chain seq x y z
N MET A 1 -9.94 -41.40 -26.20
CA MET A 1 -9.10 -40.83 -25.15
C MET A 1 -9.34 -39.32 -25.16
N LYS A 2 -10.27 -38.87 -24.31
CA LYS A 2 -10.56 -37.42 -24.14
C LYS A 2 -9.58 -36.83 -23.16
N ASP A 3 -9.03 -35.72 -23.54
CA ASP A 3 -8.03 -34.95 -22.84
C ASP A 3 -8.58 -34.47 -21.50
N LYS A 4 -7.88 -34.80 -20.39
CA LYS A 4 -8.19 -34.39 -19.03
C LYS A 4 -7.39 -33.16 -18.66
N SER A 5 -7.71 -32.03 -19.29
CA SER A 5 -7.08 -30.73 -18.94
C SER A 5 -8.08 -29.57 -18.75
N GLU A 6 -9.35 -29.89 -18.42
CA GLU A 6 -10.24 -28.91 -17.79
C GLU A 6 -10.19 -29.10 -16.28
N ILE A 7 -9.11 -28.64 -15.65
CA ILE A 7 -9.10 -28.40 -14.22
C ILE A 7 -9.98 -27.17 -14.01
N MET A 8 -11.12 -27.41 -13.38
CA MET A 8 -12.05 -26.40 -12.89
C MET A 8 -11.26 -25.29 -12.19
N LEU A 9 -11.17 -24.13 -12.83
CA LEU A 9 -10.84 -22.88 -12.17
C LEU A 9 -11.97 -22.64 -11.17
N ALA A 10 -11.69 -22.88 -9.90
CA ALA A 10 -12.52 -22.39 -8.80
C ALA A 10 -12.72 -20.89 -9.01
N ASP A 11 -13.93 -20.38 -8.75
CA ASP A 11 -14.40 -19.02 -8.99
C ASP A 11 -13.31 -17.96 -8.81
N SER A 12 -12.59 -17.65 -9.85
CA SER A 12 -11.56 -16.62 -9.84
C SER A 12 -12.28 -15.27 -9.90
N ILE A 13 -12.50 -14.68 -8.73
CA ILE A 13 -12.96 -13.29 -8.63
C ILE A 13 -11.94 -12.46 -9.40
N GLU A 14 -12.32 -11.96 -10.58
CA GLU A 14 -11.43 -11.15 -11.41
C GLU A 14 -10.96 -9.91 -10.64
N PRO A 15 -9.66 -9.58 -10.70
CA PRO A 15 -9.10 -8.47 -9.94
C PRO A 15 -9.65 -7.12 -10.42
N LEU A 16 -9.94 -6.21 -9.48
CA LEU A 16 -10.24 -4.81 -9.79
C LEU A 16 -9.02 -4.07 -10.34
N LEU A 17 -7.85 -4.36 -9.77
CA LEU A 17 -6.56 -3.81 -10.19
C LEU A 17 -5.54 -4.93 -10.33
N GLU A 18 -4.80 -4.95 -11.43
CA GLU A 18 -3.65 -5.81 -11.61
C GLU A 18 -2.44 -4.99 -12.07
N VAL A 19 -1.34 -5.11 -11.36
CA VAL A 19 -0.05 -4.49 -11.67
C VAL A 19 0.88 -5.56 -12.20
N ARG A 20 1.45 -5.35 -13.38
CA ARG A 20 2.36 -6.31 -14.04
C ARG A 20 3.69 -5.67 -14.35
N ASN A 21 4.76 -6.23 -13.81
CA ASN A 21 6.15 -5.84 -14.09
C ASN A 21 6.37 -4.33 -14.03
N LEU A 22 5.82 -3.67 -12.99
CA LEU A 22 5.88 -2.23 -12.84
C LEU A 22 7.30 -1.79 -12.51
N HIS A 23 7.79 -0.80 -13.27
CA HIS A 23 9.06 -0.13 -13.04
C HIS A 23 8.86 1.38 -12.90
N MET A 24 9.55 1.97 -11.92
CA MET A 24 9.68 3.42 -11.80
C MET A 24 11.11 3.79 -11.44
N GLN A 25 11.76 4.56 -12.31
CA GLN A 25 13.14 4.98 -12.19
C GLN A 25 13.25 6.50 -12.20
N PHE A 26 13.98 7.04 -11.23
CA PHE A 26 14.24 8.47 -11.17
C PHE A 26 15.69 8.76 -11.60
N PRO A 27 15.92 9.68 -12.55
CA PRO A 27 17.27 10.01 -13.00
C PRO A 27 18.06 10.76 -11.93
N ILE A 28 19.29 10.31 -11.65
CA ILE A 28 20.27 11.00 -10.82
C ILE A 28 21.00 11.99 -11.71
N ARG A 29 20.83 13.30 -11.45
CA ARG A 29 21.46 14.36 -12.24
C ARG A 29 22.58 14.99 -11.44
N ARG A 30 23.78 15.12 -12.06
CA ARG A 30 24.96 15.75 -11.46
C ARG A 30 25.55 16.83 -12.36
N GLY A 31 26.28 17.76 -11.71
CA GLY A 31 27.00 18.85 -12.36
C GLY A 31 26.11 20.01 -12.81
N ALA A 32 26.77 21.13 -13.24
CA ALA A 32 26.10 22.36 -13.68
C ALA A 32 25.14 22.13 -14.87
N PHE A 33 25.47 21.16 -15.72
CA PHE A 33 24.66 20.81 -16.90
C PHE A 33 23.59 19.72 -16.61
N ARG A 34 23.35 19.36 -15.33
CA ARG A 34 22.37 18.35 -14.91
C ARG A 34 22.39 17.05 -15.74
N ARG A 35 23.59 16.54 -16.08
CA ARG A 35 23.74 15.29 -16.83
C ARG A 35 23.26 14.11 -15.99
N THR A 36 22.49 13.20 -16.60
CA THR A 36 22.06 11.95 -15.95
C THR A 36 23.25 11.03 -15.81
N VAL A 37 23.60 10.66 -14.57
CA VAL A 37 24.74 9.81 -14.21
C VAL A 37 24.31 8.42 -13.71
N GLY A 38 23.01 8.20 -13.52
CA GLY A 38 22.43 6.95 -13.04
C GLY A 38 20.93 7.08 -12.80
N PHE A 39 20.34 6.02 -12.27
CA PHE A 39 18.92 5.97 -11.94
C PHE A 39 18.69 5.35 -10.58
N VAL A 40 17.78 5.92 -9.80
CA VAL A 40 17.22 5.28 -8.60
C VAL A 40 16.08 4.37 -9.04
N LYS A 41 16.20 3.06 -8.84
CA LYS A 41 15.18 2.07 -9.16
C LYS A 41 14.17 1.99 -8.01
N ALA A 42 13.30 3.01 -7.88
CA ALA A 42 12.35 3.11 -6.78
C ALA A 42 11.27 2.01 -6.80
N VAL A 43 10.87 1.56 -8.00
CA VAL A 43 10.02 0.38 -8.22
C VAL A 43 10.70 -0.45 -9.31
N ASN A 44 10.90 -1.73 -9.04
CA ASN A 44 11.69 -2.61 -9.89
C ASN A 44 11.03 -3.99 -10.02
N ASN A 45 10.30 -4.20 -11.12
CA ASN A 45 9.60 -5.43 -11.45
C ASN A 45 8.55 -5.83 -10.40
N VAL A 46 7.68 -4.89 -10.02
CA VAL A 46 6.61 -5.13 -9.05
C VAL A 46 5.35 -5.65 -9.76
N SER A 47 4.84 -6.79 -9.30
CA SER A 47 3.61 -7.40 -9.81
C SER A 47 2.72 -7.86 -8.64
N PHE A 48 1.45 -7.51 -8.68
CA PHE A 48 0.42 -7.97 -7.74
C PHE A 48 -0.96 -7.64 -8.27
N HIS A 49 -2.00 -8.19 -7.64
CA HIS A 49 -3.38 -7.85 -7.95
C HIS A 49 -4.16 -7.51 -6.67
N ILE A 50 -5.25 -6.78 -6.83
CA ILE A 50 -6.19 -6.44 -5.75
C ILE A 50 -7.60 -6.81 -6.21
N ARG A 51 -8.29 -7.63 -5.43
CA ARG A 51 -9.68 -8.03 -5.68
C ARG A 51 -10.63 -6.90 -5.29
N GLN A 52 -11.83 -6.90 -5.85
CA GLN A 52 -12.85 -5.93 -5.43
C GLN A 52 -13.25 -6.17 -3.97
N GLY A 53 -13.38 -5.08 -3.19
CA GLY A 53 -13.69 -5.16 -1.76
C GLY A 53 -12.52 -5.59 -0.86
N GLU A 54 -11.34 -5.88 -1.45
CA GLU A 54 -10.15 -6.29 -0.72
C GLU A 54 -9.36 -5.09 -0.17
N THR A 55 -8.72 -5.27 0.98
CA THR A 55 -7.60 -4.45 1.43
C THR A 55 -6.31 -5.23 1.22
N LEU A 56 -5.49 -4.81 0.24
CA LEU A 56 -4.11 -5.24 0.10
C LEU A 56 -3.19 -4.23 0.76
N SER A 57 -2.41 -4.66 1.74
CA SER A 57 -1.40 -3.78 2.34
C SER A 57 -0.03 -3.92 1.67
N LEU A 58 0.67 -2.80 1.51
CA LEU A 58 2.04 -2.75 1.02
C LEU A 58 2.94 -2.25 2.16
N VAL A 59 3.82 -3.13 2.67
CA VAL A 59 4.64 -2.88 3.85
C VAL A 59 6.14 -2.98 3.55
N GLY A 60 6.98 -2.45 4.44
CA GLY A 60 8.43 -2.49 4.34
C GLY A 60 9.09 -1.24 4.94
N GLU A 61 10.42 -1.23 5.01
CA GLU A 61 11.20 -0.10 5.55
C GLU A 61 10.96 1.21 4.76
N SER A 62 11.23 2.35 5.41
CA SER A 62 11.14 3.66 4.75
C SER A 62 12.06 3.71 3.51
N GLY A 63 11.56 4.30 2.42
CA GLY A 63 12.32 4.41 1.16
C GLY A 63 12.30 3.16 0.27
N CYS A 64 11.67 2.04 0.66
CA CYS A 64 11.65 0.83 -0.17
C CYS A 64 10.76 0.91 -1.43
N GLY A 65 10.02 2.02 -1.66
CA GLY A 65 9.25 2.25 -2.89
C GLY A 65 7.72 2.22 -2.77
N LYS A 66 7.15 1.97 -1.59
CA LYS A 66 5.70 1.84 -1.35
C LYS A 66 4.88 3.02 -1.87
N THR A 67 5.19 4.22 -1.38
CA THR A 67 4.53 5.47 -1.81
C THR A 67 4.70 5.71 -3.31
N THR A 68 5.88 5.37 -3.87
CA THR A 68 6.12 5.49 -5.31
C THR A 68 5.20 4.56 -6.10
N THR A 69 5.03 3.32 -5.65
CA THR A 69 4.10 2.34 -6.25
C THR A 69 2.67 2.87 -6.22
N GLY A 70 2.19 3.35 -5.08
CA GLY A 70 0.87 3.95 -4.95
C GLY A 70 0.68 5.16 -5.88
N ARG A 71 1.67 6.04 -5.99
CA ARG A 71 1.64 7.21 -6.88
C ARG A 71 1.67 6.84 -8.37
N CYS A 72 2.31 5.73 -8.74
CA CYS A 72 2.22 5.19 -10.10
C CYS A 72 0.80 4.69 -10.40
N ILE A 73 0.15 4.00 -9.46
CA ILE A 73 -1.21 3.47 -9.64
C ILE A 73 -2.23 4.60 -9.84
N VAL A 74 -2.17 5.66 -9.03
CA VAL A 74 -3.05 6.83 -9.21
C VAL A 74 -2.59 7.74 -10.35
N ARG A 75 -1.51 7.37 -11.07
CA ARG A 75 -0.94 8.13 -12.20
C ARG A 75 -0.57 9.57 -11.85
N VAL A 76 -0.03 9.76 -10.64
CA VAL A 76 0.73 10.98 -10.26
C VAL A 76 2.13 10.90 -10.87
N TYR A 77 2.75 9.71 -10.83
CA TYR A 77 3.96 9.41 -11.60
C TYR A 77 3.61 8.56 -12.82
N GLU A 78 4.23 8.88 -13.93
CA GLU A 78 4.19 8.05 -15.13
C GLU A 78 5.20 6.92 -14.97
N PRO A 79 4.77 5.64 -14.96
CA PRO A 79 5.69 4.53 -14.85
C PRO A 79 6.73 4.52 -15.96
N THR A 80 7.95 4.08 -15.66
CA THR A 80 9.00 3.90 -16.68
C THR A 80 8.64 2.76 -17.63
N SER A 81 8.06 1.68 -17.12
CA SER A 81 7.52 0.54 -17.87
C SER A 81 6.61 -0.32 -16.99
N GLY A 82 5.99 -1.34 -17.60
CA GLY A 82 5.02 -2.22 -16.95
C GLY A 82 3.59 -1.85 -17.30
N GLN A 83 2.62 -2.51 -16.66
CA GLN A 83 1.20 -2.34 -16.90
C GLN A 83 0.45 -2.10 -15.59
N ILE A 84 -0.60 -1.31 -15.65
CA ILE A 84 -1.55 -1.07 -14.56
C ILE A 84 -2.94 -1.33 -15.15
N LEU A 85 -3.40 -2.57 -15.06
CA LEU A 85 -4.68 -3.02 -15.59
C LEU A 85 -5.77 -2.74 -14.57
N TYR A 86 -6.76 -1.97 -14.94
CA TYR A 86 -7.90 -1.62 -14.10
C TYR A 86 -9.19 -2.09 -14.76
N LYS A 87 -10.01 -2.84 -14.03
CA LYS A 87 -11.29 -3.35 -14.49
C LYS A 87 -12.43 -2.44 -14.02
N ALA A 88 -12.97 -1.64 -14.93
CA ALA A 88 -14.14 -0.82 -14.69
C ALA A 88 -15.41 -1.62 -15.03
N GLU A 89 -16.11 -2.09 -13.99
CA GLU A 89 -17.38 -2.85 -14.11
C GLU A 89 -17.32 -4.00 -15.14
N GLU A 90 -18.28 -4.12 -16.04
CA GLU A 90 -18.37 -5.18 -17.06
C GLU A 90 -17.45 -4.96 -18.29
N GLN A 91 -16.49 -4.06 -18.19
CA GLN A 91 -15.57 -3.75 -19.28
C GLN A 91 -14.29 -4.60 -19.21
N GLU A 92 -13.65 -4.78 -20.38
CA GLU A 92 -12.31 -5.36 -20.45
C GLU A 92 -11.30 -4.51 -19.64
N PRO A 93 -10.29 -5.13 -19.02
CA PRO A 93 -9.28 -4.43 -18.26
C PRO A 93 -8.55 -3.40 -19.11
N ILE A 94 -8.43 -2.18 -18.62
CA ILE A 94 -7.78 -1.06 -19.31
C ILE A 94 -6.41 -0.80 -18.69
N ASP A 95 -5.37 -0.72 -19.52
CA ASP A 95 -4.01 -0.39 -19.08
C ASP A 95 -3.87 1.12 -18.83
N LEU A 96 -3.99 1.52 -17.56
CA LEU A 96 -3.85 2.92 -17.15
C LEU A 96 -2.46 3.49 -17.43
N ALA A 97 -1.40 2.64 -17.51
CA ALA A 97 -0.05 3.10 -17.76
C ALA A 97 0.10 3.72 -19.16
N LYS A 98 -0.70 3.28 -20.13
CA LYS A 98 -0.67 3.75 -21.53
C LYS A 98 -1.58 4.95 -21.82
N LEU A 99 -2.47 5.30 -20.87
CA LEU A 99 -3.41 6.38 -21.10
C LEU A 99 -2.74 7.77 -20.97
N ASP A 100 -3.10 8.67 -21.84
CA ASP A 100 -2.79 10.09 -21.71
C ASP A 100 -3.67 10.76 -20.64
N ASN A 101 -3.36 12.01 -20.29
CA ASN A 101 -4.07 12.73 -19.24
C ASN A 101 -5.57 12.94 -19.51
N ARG A 102 -5.99 13.00 -20.78
CA ARG A 102 -7.40 13.19 -21.16
C ARG A 102 -8.18 11.90 -20.94
N ASN A 103 -7.64 10.79 -21.38
CA ASN A 103 -8.25 9.46 -21.26
C ASN A 103 -8.16 8.89 -19.83
N LEU A 104 -7.21 9.36 -19.00
CA LEU A 104 -7.14 9.04 -17.56
C LEU A 104 -8.22 9.72 -16.71
N ARG A 105 -8.82 10.82 -17.19
CA ARG A 105 -9.75 11.62 -16.38
C ARG A 105 -10.95 10.83 -15.81
N PRO A 106 -11.62 9.93 -16.53
CA PRO A 106 -12.69 9.08 -16.00
C PRO A 106 -12.21 8.18 -14.86
N PHE A 107 -11.02 7.58 -15.00
CA PHE A 107 -10.44 6.66 -14.02
C PHE A 107 -9.97 7.37 -12.75
N ARG A 108 -9.48 8.62 -12.86
CA ARG A 108 -9.15 9.45 -11.69
C ARG A 108 -10.36 9.77 -10.79
N ARG A 109 -11.59 9.57 -11.26
CA ARG A 109 -12.79 9.64 -10.43
C ARG A 109 -12.97 8.37 -9.62
N GLN A 110 -12.61 7.22 -10.17
CA GLN A 110 -12.78 5.89 -9.58
C GLN A 110 -11.59 5.47 -8.69
N ILE A 111 -10.41 6.04 -8.92
CA ILE A 111 -9.19 5.75 -8.17
C ILE A 111 -8.75 7.02 -7.45
N ARG A 112 -8.75 6.99 -6.12
CA ARG A 112 -8.44 8.17 -5.29
C ARG A 112 -7.30 7.86 -4.34
N MET A 113 -6.72 8.91 -3.74
CA MET A 113 -5.62 8.78 -2.80
C MET A 113 -5.91 9.55 -1.52
N ILE A 114 -5.64 8.93 -0.37
CA ILE A 114 -5.54 9.56 0.94
C ILE A 114 -4.06 9.72 1.24
N PHE A 115 -3.63 10.94 1.55
CA PHE A 115 -2.22 11.28 1.72
C PHE A 115 -1.75 11.09 3.16
N GLN A 116 -0.46 10.86 3.32
CA GLN A 116 0.24 10.60 4.57
C GLN A 116 0.10 11.72 5.61
N ASP A 117 0.30 12.97 5.19
CA ASP A 117 0.28 14.12 6.10
C ASP A 117 -1.04 14.91 5.97
N PRO A 118 -1.92 14.82 6.98
CA PRO A 118 -3.17 15.56 6.98
C PRO A 118 -2.98 17.08 7.04
N PHE A 119 -1.80 17.58 7.49
CA PHE A 119 -1.52 19.00 7.58
C PHE A 119 -1.13 19.59 6.21
N SER A 120 -0.22 18.96 5.50
CA SER A 120 0.22 19.44 4.18
C SER A 120 -0.76 19.11 3.06
N SER A 121 -1.64 18.11 3.26
CA SER A 121 -2.60 17.67 2.24
C SER A 121 -3.78 18.60 2.03
N LEU A 122 -4.08 19.48 3.00
CA LEU A 122 -5.21 20.42 2.97
C LEU A 122 -4.70 21.84 2.81
N ASN A 123 -5.17 22.57 1.78
CA ASN A 123 -4.80 23.97 1.60
C ASN A 123 -5.40 24.81 2.75
N PRO A 124 -4.58 25.44 3.62
CA PRO A 124 -5.08 26.16 4.81
C PRO A 124 -5.88 27.42 4.49
N ARG A 125 -5.83 27.90 3.23
CA ARG A 125 -6.54 29.09 2.77
C ARG A 125 -7.95 28.80 2.24
N LEU A 126 -8.31 27.52 2.09
CA LEU A 126 -9.60 27.09 1.58
C LEU A 126 -10.48 26.59 2.73
N SER A 127 -11.78 26.85 2.65
CA SER A 127 -12.76 26.27 3.56
C SER A 127 -12.94 24.77 3.29
N ILE A 128 -13.52 24.03 4.25
CA ILE A 128 -13.79 22.61 4.07
C ILE A 128 -14.73 22.36 2.89
N LEU A 129 -15.74 23.21 2.68
CA LEU A 129 -16.59 23.17 1.49
C LEU A 129 -15.78 23.22 0.19
N GLN A 130 -14.80 24.12 0.12
CA GLN A 130 -13.94 24.26 -1.06
C GLN A 130 -13.04 23.06 -1.23
N ILE A 131 -12.42 22.53 -0.16
CA ILE A 131 -11.47 21.40 -0.20
C ILE A 131 -12.17 20.11 -0.62
N VAL A 132 -13.29 19.76 0.00
CA VAL A 132 -14.04 18.52 -0.28
C VAL A 132 -14.83 18.66 -1.56
N GLY A 133 -15.43 19.82 -1.78
CA GLY A 133 -16.30 20.10 -2.92
C GLY A 133 -15.58 20.36 -4.24
N GLU A 134 -14.26 20.68 -4.23
CA GLU A 134 -13.48 20.97 -5.45
C GLU A 134 -13.62 19.86 -6.49
N SER A 135 -13.45 18.61 -6.08
CA SER A 135 -13.55 17.47 -6.99
C SER A 135 -14.95 17.30 -7.60
N LEU A 136 -16.00 17.57 -6.83
CA LEU A 136 -17.39 17.57 -7.31
C LEU A 136 -17.62 18.68 -8.35
N LYS A 137 -17.14 19.90 -8.05
CA LYS A 137 -17.28 21.07 -8.93
C LYS A 137 -16.51 20.90 -10.24
N VAL A 138 -15.21 20.52 -10.17
CA VAL A 138 -14.35 20.35 -11.35
C VAL A 138 -14.87 19.24 -12.28
N ASN A 139 -15.46 18.19 -11.70
CA ASN A 139 -16.08 17.12 -12.49
C ASN A 139 -17.54 17.39 -12.88
N ARG A 140 -18.08 18.57 -12.58
CA ARG A 140 -19.46 18.97 -12.87
C ARG A 140 -20.52 18.01 -12.29
N VAL A 141 -20.25 17.46 -11.10
CA VAL A 141 -21.15 16.54 -10.40
C VAL A 141 -22.15 17.30 -9.56
N ALA A 142 -21.72 18.42 -8.94
CA ALA A 142 -22.56 19.26 -8.09
C ALA A 142 -22.11 20.74 -8.14
N SER A 143 -23.05 21.65 -7.88
CA SER A 143 -22.81 23.10 -7.77
C SER A 143 -23.87 23.75 -6.87
N GLY A 144 -23.61 24.98 -6.40
CA GLY A 144 -24.56 25.75 -5.54
C GLY A 144 -24.94 24.99 -4.27
N SER A 145 -26.23 24.97 -3.93
CA SER A 145 -26.76 24.29 -2.74
C SER A 145 -26.56 22.78 -2.77
N ASP A 146 -26.70 22.11 -3.95
CA ASP A 146 -26.44 20.67 -4.08
C ASP A 146 -24.99 20.32 -3.69
N LEU A 147 -24.03 21.20 -3.97
CA LEU A 147 -22.64 21.02 -3.54
C LEU A 147 -22.53 21.11 -2.00
N GLU A 148 -23.18 22.06 -1.37
CA GLU A 148 -23.17 22.22 0.10
C GLU A 148 -23.79 20.99 0.77
N ASP A 149 -24.93 20.50 0.29
CA ASP A 149 -25.64 19.32 0.82
C ASP A 149 -24.81 18.04 0.70
N ARG A 150 -24.16 17.83 -0.46
CA ARG A 150 -23.27 16.67 -0.65
C ARG A 150 -22.05 16.72 0.25
N VAL A 151 -21.41 17.88 0.38
CA VAL A 151 -20.25 18.03 1.28
C VAL A 151 -20.68 17.84 2.72
N ALA A 152 -21.82 18.38 3.15
CA ALA A 152 -22.38 18.18 4.49
C ALA A 152 -22.64 16.68 4.78
N SER A 153 -23.21 15.96 3.81
CA SER A 153 -23.42 14.50 3.90
C SER A 153 -22.11 13.74 4.02
N LEU A 154 -21.08 14.10 3.23
CA LEU A 154 -19.76 13.48 3.31
C LEU A 154 -19.09 13.72 4.67
N LEU A 155 -19.21 14.93 5.24
CA LEU A 155 -18.68 15.20 6.57
C LEU A 155 -19.38 14.34 7.64
N LYS A 156 -20.71 14.23 7.57
CA LYS A 156 -21.47 13.36 8.49
C LYS A 156 -21.01 11.90 8.39
N ARG A 157 -20.78 11.39 7.16
CA ARG A 157 -20.32 10.01 6.91
C ARG A 157 -18.97 9.72 7.56
N VAL A 158 -18.06 10.69 7.61
CA VAL A 158 -16.76 10.54 8.28
C VAL A 158 -16.79 10.94 9.77
N GLY A 159 -17.98 11.14 10.38
CA GLY A 159 -18.15 11.46 11.78
C GLY A 159 -17.84 12.91 12.16
N LEU A 160 -17.92 13.84 11.19
CA LEU A 160 -17.79 15.27 11.43
C LEU A 160 -19.17 15.97 11.36
N ARG A 161 -19.29 17.10 12.07
CA ARG A 161 -20.52 17.90 12.04
C ARG A 161 -20.70 18.59 10.69
N PRO A 162 -21.87 18.50 10.04
CA PRO A 162 -22.15 19.15 8.75
C PRO A 162 -21.90 20.66 8.76
N GLU A 163 -22.14 21.34 9.89
CA GLU A 163 -21.97 22.80 10.02
C GLU A 163 -20.51 23.25 9.86
N TYR A 164 -19.54 22.30 9.89
CA TYR A 164 -18.12 22.61 9.74
C TYR A 164 -17.70 22.95 8.30
N ILE A 165 -18.59 22.86 7.32
CA ILE A 165 -18.31 23.15 5.90
C ILE A 165 -17.66 24.51 5.67
N ARG A 166 -17.96 25.52 6.49
CA ARG A 166 -17.42 26.90 6.34
C ARG A 166 -16.13 27.14 7.15
N ARG A 167 -15.69 26.17 7.96
CA ARG A 167 -14.45 26.27 8.73
C ARG A 167 -13.23 26.03 7.85
N TYR A 168 -12.06 26.39 8.38
CA TYR A 168 -10.76 26.23 7.74
C TYR A 168 -9.96 25.11 8.42
N PRO A 169 -8.99 24.47 7.74
CA PRO A 169 -8.23 23.35 8.28
C PRO A 169 -7.55 23.60 9.63
N HIS A 170 -7.10 24.83 9.90
CA HIS A 170 -6.45 25.18 11.16
C HIS A 170 -7.35 25.07 12.40
N ALA A 171 -8.67 25.03 12.21
CA ALA A 171 -9.66 24.87 13.29
C ALA A 171 -9.90 23.41 13.71
N PHE A 172 -9.14 22.44 13.14
CA PHE A 172 -9.34 21.01 13.33
C PHE A 172 -8.08 20.33 13.88
N SER A 173 -8.30 19.30 14.71
CA SER A 173 -7.27 18.38 15.17
C SER A 173 -6.68 17.54 14.01
N GLY A 174 -5.56 16.86 14.24
CA GLY A 174 -4.95 15.97 13.25
C GLY A 174 -5.91 14.88 12.74
N GLY A 175 -6.62 14.21 13.66
CA GLY A 175 -7.62 13.19 13.32
C GLY A 175 -8.82 13.73 12.54
N GLU A 176 -9.32 14.90 12.90
CA GLU A 176 -10.40 15.57 12.15
C GLU A 176 -9.95 15.98 10.75
N ARG A 177 -8.70 16.46 10.59
CA ARG A 177 -8.14 16.76 9.25
C ARG A 177 -8.01 15.50 8.41
N GLN A 178 -7.64 14.38 9.02
CA GLN A 178 -7.60 13.10 8.32
C GLN A 178 -9.00 12.67 7.86
N ARG A 179 -10.03 12.83 8.70
CA ARG A 179 -11.44 12.60 8.32
C ARG A 179 -11.87 13.49 7.16
N ILE A 180 -11.43 14.76 7.11
CA ILE A 180 -11.67 15.66 5.97
C ILE A 180 -10.96 15.14 4.71
N GLY A 181 -9.72 14.65 4.84
CA GLY A 181 -8.98 14.01 3.75
C GLY A 181 -9.70 12.78 3.17
N ILE A 182 -10.27 11.95 4.07
CA ILE A 182 -11.10 10.79 3.69
C ILE A 182 -12.39 11.26 2.99
N ALA A 183 -13.11 12.25 3.52
CA ALA A 183 -14.30 12.82 2.88
C ALA A 183 -14.00 13.35 1.47
N ARG A 184 -12.86 14.03 1.28
CA ARG A 184 -12.39 14.50 -0.04
C ARG A 184 -12.13 13.33 -0.99
N ALA A 185 -11.55 12.24 -0.52
CA ALA A 185 -11.31 11.05 -1.35
C ALA A 185 -12.63 10.39 -1.78
N LEU A 186 -13.61 10.33 -0.89
CA LEU A 186 -14.94 9.73 -1.13
C LEU A 186 -15.85 10.57 -2.03
N ALA A 187 -15.55 11.85 -2.26
CA ALA A 187 -16.47 12.80 -2.91
C ALA A 187 -16.96 12.36 -4.31
N LEU A 188 -16.21 11.54 -5.03
CA LEU A 188 -16.57 11.04 -6.37
C LEU A 188 -16.98 9.57 -6.38
N ASN A 189 -17.30 8.99 -5.22
CA ASN A 189 -17.64 7.58 -5.06
C ASN A 189 -16.61 6.65 -5.74
N PRO A 190 -15.35 6.66 -5.27
CA PRO A 190 -14.30 5.83 -5.86
C PRO A 190 -14.56 4.35 -5.61
N ARG A 191 -13.96 3.48 -6.43
CA ARG A 191 -13.92 2.03 -6.22
C ARG A 191 -12.61 1.57 -5.58
N LEU A 192 -11.52 2.31 -5.85
CA LEU A 192 -10.19 2.04 -5.30
C LEU A 192 -9.66 3.29 -4.60
N ILE A 193 -9.18 3.11 -3.37
CA ILE A 193 -8.48 4.13 -2.62
C ILE A 193 -7.07 3.65 -2.29
N VAL A 194 -6.07 4.43 -2.69
CA VAL A 194 -4.70 4.27 -2.23
C VAL A 194 -4.53 5.10 -0.95
N ALA A 195 -4.41 4.42 0.19
CA ALA A 195 -4.18 5.04 1.49
C ALA A 195 -2.68 5.05 1.80
N ASP A 196 -2.01 6.17 1.54
CA ASP A 196 -0.55 6.32 1.72
C ASP A 196 -0.26 6.77 3.15
N GLU A 197 0.13 5.83 4.02
CA GLU A 197 0.41 6.04 5.45
C GLU A 197 -0.67 6.87 6.17
N ALA A 198 -1.93 6.62 5.88
CA ALA A 198 -3.08 7.44 6.26
C ALA A 198 -3.27 7.63 7.78
N VAL A 199 -2.57 6.89 8.62
CA VAL A 199 -2.69 6.95 10.10
C VAL A 199 -1.36 7.19 10.81
N SER A 200 -0.23 7.25 10.09
CA SER A 200 1.12 7.28 10.69
C SER A 200 1.43 8.54 11.53
N ALA A 201 0.77 9.66 11.22
CA ALA A 201 0.97 10.94 11.90
C ALA A 201 0.00 11.18 13.07
N LEU A 202 -0.79 10.17 13.47
CA LEU A 202 -1.83 10.25 14.49
C LEU A 202 -1.43 9.51 15.76
N ASP A 203 -1.96 9.92 16.90
CA ASP A 203 -1.84 9.16 18.13
C ASP A 203 -2.62 7.83 18.06
N VAL A 204 -2.21 6.84 18.87
CA VAL A 204 -2.72 5.45 18.81
C VAL A 204 -4.24 5.37 18.92
N SER A 205 -4.87 6.21 19.76
CA SER A 205 -6.31 6.18 19.97
C SER A 205 -7.08 6.73 18.77
N VAL A 206 -6.58 7.79 18.16
CA VAL A 206 -7.16 8.39 16.94
C VAL A 206 -6.89 7.47 15.73
N GLN A 207 -5.72 6.84 15.69
CA GLN A 207 -5.36 5.84 14.68
C GLN A 207 -6.40 4.71 14.62
N ALA A 208 -6.72 4.10 15.79
CA ALA A 208 -7.75 3.05 15.86
C ALA A 208 -9.13 3.52 15.36
N GLN A 209 -9.52 4.75 15.70
CA GLN A 209 -10.79 5.33 15.22
C GLN A 209 -10.81 5.54 13.70
N ILE A 210 -9.68 5.92 13.08
CA ILE A 210 -9.59 6.08 11.63
C ILE A 210 -9.60 4.73 10.93
N LEU A 211 -8.94 3.70 11.50
CA LEU A 211 -8.95 2.35 10.94
C LEU A 211 -10.36 1.76 10.93
N ASN A 212 -11.08 1.84 12.06
CA ASN A 212 -12.47 1.41 12.13
C ASN A 212 -13.35 2.17 11.11
N LEU A 213 -13.18 3.50 11.00
CA LEU A 213 -13.89 4.30 10.00
C LEU A 213 -13.61 3.79 8.56
N LEU A 214 -12.36 3.44 8.23
CA LEU A 214 -12.03 2.92 6.90
C LEU A 214 -12.65 1.55 6.64
N GLN A 215 -12.74 0.69 7.65
CA GLN A 215 -13.41 -0.62 7.57
C GLN A 215 -14.93 -0.44 7.40
N ASP A 216 -15.58 0.40 8.21
CA ASP A 216 -17.01 0.71 8.09
C ASP A 216 -17.34 1.24 6.68
N LEU A 217 -16.51 2.16 6.17
CA LEU A 217 -16.66 2.70 4.81
C LEU A 217 -16.42 1.65 3.72
N GLN A 218 -15.52 0.69 3.95
CA GLN A 218 -15.27 -0.42 3.03
C GLN A 218 -16.51 -1.30 2.90
N GLU A 219 -17.12 -1.67 4.02
CA GLU A 219 -18.34 -2.48 4.06
C GLU A 219 -19.53 -1.73 3.47
N GLU A 220 -19.75 -0.46 3.88
CA GLU A 220 -20.88 0.35 3.41
C GLU A 220 -20.85 0.61 1.91
N LEU A 221 -19.66 0.89 1.34
CA LEU A 221 -19.48 1.36 -0.03
C LEU A 221 -18.80 0.34 -0.95
N ASN A 222 -18.52 -0.87 -0.46
CA ASN A 222 -17.75 -1.91 -1.17
C ASN A 222 -16.43 -1.37 -1.75
N LEU A 223 -15.69 -0.61 -0.91
CA LEU A 223 -14.43 0.01 -1.32
C LEU A 223 -13.30 -1.02 -1.37
N THR A 224 -12.40 -0.81 -2.30
CA THR A 224 -11.14 -1.55 -2.38
C THR A 224 -10.01 -0.65 -1.90
N TYR A 225 -9.08 -1.18 -1.09
CA TYR A 225 -7.94 -0.41 -0.60
C TYR A 225 -6.60 -1.00 -1.06
N LEU A 226 -5.70 -0.12 -1.51
CA LEU A 226 -4.27 -0.34 -1.41
C LEU A 226 -3.78 0.45 -0.21
N PHE A 227 -3.48 -0.23 0.89
CA PHE A 227 -3.09 0.39 2.15
C PHE A 227 -1.57 0.35 2.32
N ILE A 228 -0.92 1.50 2.30
CA ILE A 228 0.53 1.62 2.47
C ILE A 228 0.81 1.94 3.94
N ALA A 229 1.61 1.12 4.60
CA ALA A 229 1.99 1.29 5.99
C ALA A 229 3.42 0.84 6.26
N HIS A 230 3.97 1.33 7.37
CA HIS A 230 5.23 0.84 7.93
C HIS A 230 5.02 0.14 9.28
N ASP A 231 3.85 0.26 9.89
CA ASP A 231 3.47 -0.39 11.14
C ASP A 231 2.66 -1.66 10.86
N LEU A 232 3.24 -2.82 11.16
CA LEU A 232 2.62 -4.12 10.94
C LEU A 232 1.44 -4.39 11.88
N SER A 233 1.37 -3.75 13.07
CA SER A 233 0.21 -3.90 13.96
C SER A 233 -1.06 -3.30 13.36
N VAL A 234 -0.91 -2.20 12.62
CA VAL A 234 -2.00 -1.60 11.84
C VAL A 234 -2.43 -2.50 10.69
N VAL A 235 -1.44 -3.08 10.01
CA VAL A 235 -1.65 -3.95 8.85
C VAL A 235 -2.39 -5.23 9.24
N GLU A 236 -2.03 -5.85 10.37
CA GLU A 236 -2.72 -7.02 10.92
C GLU A 236 -4.22 -6.78 11.10
N HIS A 237 -4.60 -5.56 11.50
CA HIS A 237 -5.98 -5.21 11.81
C HIS A 237 -6.85 -4.92 10.57
N ILE A 238 -6.30 -4.30 9.51
CA ILE A 238 -7.10 -3.80 8.38
C ILE A 238 -6.97 -4.66 7.10
N SER A 239 -5.95 -5.51 7.00
CA SER A 239 -5.58 -6.13 5.73
C SER A 239 -6.16 -7.52 5.56
N HIS A 240 -6.54 -7.85 4.33
CA HIS A 240 -6.85 -9.22 3.91
C HIS A 240 -5.58 -9.94 3.44
N ARG A 241 -4.75 -9.24 2.65
CA ARG A 241 -3.45 -9.71 2.14
C ARG A 241 -2.39 -8.65 2.34
N VAL A 242 -1.15 -9.09 2.45
CA VAL A 242 0.00 -8.22 2.66
C VAL A 242 1.08 -8.53 1.63
N ALA A 243 1.58 -7.49 0.97
CA ALA A 243 2.76 -7.51 0.12
C ALA A 243 3.92 -6.83 0.84
N VAL A 244 4.98 -7.56 1.10
CA VAL A 244 6.20 -7.06 1.73
C VAL A 244 7.17 -6.56 0.65
N MET A 245 7.58 -5.30 0.76
CA MET A 245 8.43 -4.65 -0.23
C MET A 245 9.82 -4.33 0.35
N TYR A 246 10.87 -4.72 -0.35
CA TYR A 246 12.26 -4.43 -0.04
C TYR A 246 12.98 -3.85 -1.26
N VAL A 247 13.55 -2.66 -1.14
CA VAL A 247 14.35 -1.95 -2.18
C VAL A 247 13.75 -2.08 -3.59
N GLY A 248 12.49 -1.61 -3.72
CA GLY A 248 11.79 -1.56 -5.01
C GLY A 248 11.17 -2.88 -5.47
N LYS A 249 11.25 -3.98 -4.71
CA LYS A 249 10.74 -5.30 -5.09
C LYS A 249 9.78 -5.86 -4.06
N ILE A 250 8.76 -6.61 -4.49
CA ILE A 250 7.98 -7.46 -3.59
C ILE A 250 8.81 -8.72 -3.30
N VAL A 251 9.02 -9.01 -2.02
CA VAL A 251 9.78 -10.17 -1.56
C VAL A 251 8.87 -11.28 -1.00
N GLU A 252 7.68 -10.92 -0.52
CA GLU A 252 6.66 -11.86 -0.07
C GLU A 252 5.28 -11.24 -0.26
N LEU A 253 4.28 -12.05 -0.63
CA LEU A 253 2.87 -11.69 -0.69
C LEU A 253 2.07 -12.89 -0.20
N ALA A 254 1.21 -12.69 0.80
CA ALA A 254 0.39 -13.74 1.38
C ALA A 254 -0.88 -13.17 2.01
N THR A 255 -1.78 -14.05 2.48
CA THR A 255 -2.85 -13.63 3.40
C THR A 255 -2.24 -13.04 4.66
N THR A 256 -2.96 -12.18 5.36
CA THR A 256 -2.47 -11.60 6.62
C THR A 256 -2.17 -12.70 7.64
N GLU A 257 -3.04 -13.69 7.76
CA GLU A 257 -2.86 -14.82 8.68
C GLU A 257 -1.56 -15.59 8.38
N ASP A 258 -1.36 -16.01 7.12
CA ASP A 258 -0.16 -16.77 6.73
C ASP A 258 1.12 -15.98 6.95
N LEU A 259 1.13 -14.70 6.57
CA LEU A 259 2.32 -13.86 6.70
C LEU A 259 2.71 -13.66 8.17
N PHE A 260 1.73 -13.50 9.06
CA PHE A 260 1.99 -13.28 10.48
C PHE A 260 2.30 -14.58 11.24
N THR A 261 1.74 -15.72 10.83
CA THR A 261 1.94 -17.02 11.51
C THR A 261 3.16 -17.77 10.99
N ASN A 262 3.38 -17.74 9.68
CA ASN A 262 4.42 -18.55 9.02
C ASN A 262 5.06 -17.78 7.84
N PRO A 263 5.87 -16.74 8.11
CA PRO A 263 6.56 -15.99 7.05
C PRO A 263 7.52 -16.90 6.27
N LEU A 264 7.67 -16.65 4.96
CA LEU A 264 8.56 -17.41 4.07
C LEU A 264 9.81 -16.65 3.65
N HIS A 265 9.89 -15.34 3.94
CA HIS A 265 11.06 -14.54 3.61
C HIS A 265 11.75 -14.04 4.90
N PRO A 266 13.08 -14.18 5.04
CA PRO A 266 13.80 -13.73 6.26
C PRO A 266 13.64 -12.25 6.61
N TYR A 267 13.40 -11.40 5.62
CA TYR A 267 13.09 -9.99 5.86
C TYR A 267 11.72 -9.82 6.53
N THR A 268 10.73 -10.61 6.15
CA THR A 268 9.40 -10.60 6.80
C THR A 268 9.50 -11.03 8.26
N GLU A 269 10.24 -12.10 8.55
CA GLU A 269 10.54 -12.53 9.93
C GLU A 269 11.16 -11.39 10.75
N ALA A 270 12.15 -10.70 10.18
CA ALA A 270 12.80 -9.57 10.85
C ALA A 270 11.85 -8.41 11.12
N LEU A 271 10.98 -8.07 10.15
CA LEU A 271 9.94 -7.04 10.32
C LEU A 271 8.94 -7.42 11.43
N LEU A 272 8.45 -8.65 11.44
CA LEU A 272 7.53 -9.17 12.47
C LEU A 272 8.19 -9.13 13.86
N SER A 273 9.49 -9.44 13.95
CA SER A 273 10.23 -9.40 15.20
C SER A 273 10.36 -7.98 15.79
N ALA A 274 10.20 -6.95 14.96
CA ALA A 274 10.30 -5.55 15.39
C ALA A 274 8.95 -4.99 15.90
N VAL A 275 7.83 -5.69 15.70
CA VAL A 275 6.50 -5.25 16.16
C VAL A 275 6.45 -5.29 17.70
N PRO A 276 6.12 -4.16 18.35
CA PRO A 276 6.00 -4.13 19.81
C PRO A 276 4.87 -5.03 20.30
N LYS A 277 5.15 -5.90 21.27
CA LYS A 277 4.11 -6.69 21.92
C LYS A 277 3.54 -5.94 23.11
N PRO A 278 2.22 -5.83 23.25
CA PRO A 278 1.58 -5.08 24.35
C PRO A 278 1.71 -5.75 25.73
N ASP A 279 2.17 -7.01 25.82
CA ASP A 279 2.38 -7.69 27.09
C ASP A 279 3.68 -7.23 27.78
N PRO A 280 3.60 -6.51 28.94
CA PRO A 280 4.77 -6.06 29.68
C PRO A 280 5.72 -7.20 30.10
N ARG A 281 5.20 -8.42 30.27
CA ARG A 281 5.99 -9.60 30.66
C ARG A 281 6.92 -10.08 29.55
N LEU A 282 6.64 -9.68 28.30
CA LEU A 282 7.42 -9.99 27.10
C LEU A 282 8.42 -8.90 26.75
N ARG A 283 8.43 -7.74 27.46
CA ARG A 283 9.24 -6.56 27.15
C ARG A 283 10.74 -6.83 27.03
N ASN A 284 11.27 -7.82 27.77
CA ASN A 284 12.67 -8.21 27.75
C ASN A 284 12.90 -9.64 27.21
N LYS A 285 11.84 -10.30 26.70
CA LYS A 285 11.89 -11.72 26.30
C LYS A 285 11.74 -11.93 24.80
N GLY A 286 11.41 -10.89 24.03
CA GLY A 286 11.33 -10.97 22.58
C GLY A 286 12.73 -10.88 21.96
N VAL A 287 13.11 -11.89 21.21
CA VAL A 287 14.36 -11.82 20.41
C VAL A 287 14.07 -10.99 19.18
N ARG A 288 14.23 -9.67 19.31
CA ARG A 288 14.22 -8.80 18.12
C ARG A 288 15.40 -9.18 17.24
N ILE A 289 15.12 -9.58 16.02
CA ILE A 289 16.15 -9.83 15.01
C ILE A 289 16.70 -8.47 14.59
N ARG A 290 17.95 -8.21 14.97
CA ARG A 290 18.66 -7.01 14.54
C ARG A 290 19.30 -7.30 13.18
N LEU A 291 18.77 -6.68 12.15
CA LEU A 291 19.38 -6.72 10.83
C LEU A 291 20.68 -5.90 10.86
N GLU A 292 21.80 -6.55 10.62
CA GLU A 292 23.10 -5.89 10.51
C GLU A 292 23.25 -5.26 9.10
N GLY A 293 24.02 -4.18 9.01
CA GLY A 293 24.26 -3.47 7.76
C GLY A 293 23.18 -2.45 7.38
N GLU A 294 23.47 -1.70 6.33
CA GLU A 294 22.60 -0.67 5.77
C GLU A 294 21.63 -1.27 4.75
N VAL A 295 20.49 -0.58 4.54
CA VAL A 295 19.56 -0.92 3.45
C VAL A 295 20.29 -0.76 2.11
N ALA A 296 20.13 -1.72 1.22
CA ALA A 296 20.78 -1.66 -0.10
C ALA A 296 20.39 -0.38 -0.85
N ASP A 297 21.37 0.26 -1.49
CA ASP A 297 21.15 1.48 -2.28
C ASP A 297 20.32 1.16 -3.55
N PRO A 298 19.12 1.73 -3.72
CA PRO A 298 18.30 1.50 -4.89
C PRO A 298 18.93 2.04 -6.20
N SER A 299 19.96 2.86 -6.12
CA SER A 299 20.72 3.33 -7.29
C SER A 299 21.82 2.36 -7.73
N ASN A 300 22.31 1.53 -6.80
CA ASN A 300 23.33 0.52 -7.04
C ASN A 300 23.05 -0.74 -6.18
N PRO A 301 21.94 -1.46 -6.47
CA PRO A 301 21.60 -2.63 -5.68
C PRO A 301 22.66 -3.74 -5.85
N PRO A 302 22.85 -4.60 -4.83
CA PRO A 302 23.76 -5.74 -4.93
C PRO A 302 23.33 -6.71 -6.04
N SER A 303 24.29 -7.49 -6.54
CA SER A 303 23.99 -8.65 -7.40
C SER A 303 23.20 -9.70 -6.63
N GLY A 304 22.43 -10.50 -7.33
CA GLY A 304 21.62 -11.57 -6.74
C GLY A 304 20.48 -11.05 -5.89
N CYS A 305 20.23 -11.67 -4.74
CA CYS A 305 19.19 -11.28 -3.80
C CYS A 305 19.52 -9.92 -3.15
N TYR A 306 18.62 -8.94 -3.27
CA TYR A 306 18.86 -7.61 -2.71
C TYR A 306 18.96 -7.59 -1.17
N PHE A 307 18.34 -8.58 -0.52
CA PHE A 307 18.40 -8.71 0.93
C PHE A 307 19.65 -9.47 1.43
N GLN A 308 20.43 -10.13 0.56
CA GLN A 308 21.54 -11.01 0.94
C GLN A 308 22.59 -10.34 1.87
N PRO A 309 22.92 -9.02 1.78
CA PRO A 309 23.89 -8.41 2.70
C PRO A 309 23.42 -8.34 4.16
N ARG A 310 22.12 -8.42 4.39
CA ARG A 310 21.47 -8.33 5.71
C ARG A 310 20.80 -9.63 6.14
N CYS A 311 20.80 -10.65 5.28
CA CYS A 311 20.11 -11.92 5.52
C CYS A 311 20.97 -12.83 6.39
N PRO A 312 20.51 -13.27 7.57
CA PRO A 312 21.28 -14.19 8.43
C PRO A 312 21.38 -15.61 7.82
N TYR A 313 20.56 -15.92 6.81
CA TYR A 313 20.52 -17.21 6.10
C TYR A 313 21.12 -17.11 4.70
N ALA A 314 21.91 -16.05 4.42
CA ALA A 314 22.47 -15.85 3.07
C ALA A 314 23.52 -16.90 2.74
N GLU A 315 23.34 -17.59 1.62
CA GLU A 315 24.29 -18.52 1.04
C GLU A 315 24.92 -17.95 -0.23
N ASP A 316 25.90 -18.68 -0.81
CA ASP A 316 26.64 -18.25 -2.00
C ASP A 316 25.71 -18.01 -3.20
N ARG A 317 24.69 -18.85 -3.38
CA ARG A 317 23.66 -18.67 -4.40
C ARG A 317 22.96 -17.33 -4.33
N CYS A 318 22.66 -16.83 -3.11
CA CYS A 318 22.00 -15.54 -2.90
C CYS A 318 22.83 -14.36 -3.40
N ARG A 319 24.16 -14.51 -3.51
CA ARG A 319 25.08 -13.45 -3.96
C ARG A 319 25.14 -13.32 -5.47
N HIS A 320 24.86 -14.42 -6.18
CA HIS A 320 25.05 -14.52 -7.63
C HIS A 320 23.73 -14.58 -8.40
N GLU A 321 22.67 -15.16 -7.82
CA GLU A 321 21.39 -15.34 -8.47
C GLU A 321 20.30 -14.52 -7.78
N GLU A 322 19.53 -13.78 -8.58
CA GLU A 322 18.32 -13.11 -8.09
C GLU A 322 17.19 -14.14 -7.91
N PRO A 323 16.57 -14.27 -6.71
CA PRO A 323 15.45 -15.19 -6.55
C PRO A 323 14.24 -14.69 -7.33
N ALA A 324 13.66 -15.56 -8.16
CA ALA A 324 12.40 -15.28 -8.83
C ALA A 324 11.26 -15.27 -7.80
N VAL A 325 10.30 -14.37 -8.00
CA VAL A 325 9.03 -14.42 -7.28
C VAL A 325 8.26 -15.65 -7.76
N ARG A 326 7.97 -16.60 -6.88
CA ARG A 326 7.26 -17.83 -7.22
C ARG A 326 6.10 -18.08 -6.27
N GLU A 327 5.05 -18.67 -6.76
CA GLU A 327 3.92 -19.11 -5.97
C GLU A 327 4.28 -20.46 -5.31
N ILE A 328 4.24 -20.50 -4.00
CA ILE A 328 4.51 -21.71 -3.21
C ILE A 328 3.21 -22.44 -2.87
N GLU A 329 2.19 -21.69 -2.56
CA GLU A 329 0.83 -22.13 -2.28
C GLU A 329 -0.15 -21.14 -2.96
N PRO A 330 -1.41 -21.48 -3.17
CA PRO A 330 -2.39 -20.55 -3.72
C PRO A 330 -2.38 -19.22 -2.99
N ASP A 331 -2.28 -18.10 -3.73
CA ASP A 331 -2.20 -16.74 -3.20
C ASP A 331 -0.98 -16.43 -2.30
N ARG A 332 0.05 -17.28 -2.30
CA ARG A 332 1.25 -17.12 -1.47
C ARG A 332 2.51 -17.11 -2.32
N TRP A 333 3.11 -15.93 -2.43
CA TRP A 333 4.24 -15.66 -3.31
C TRP A 333 5.47 -15.24 -2.52
N VAL A 334 6.64 -15.73 -2.90
CA VAL A 334 7.90 -15.37 -2.24
C VAL A 334 9.07 -15.31 -3.21
N ALA A 335 10.00 -14.39 -2.94
CA ALA A 335 11.27 -14.23 -3.64
C ALA A 335 12.45 -14.65 -2.74
N CYS A 336 12.52 -15.93 -2.37
CA CYS A 336 13.61 -16.52 -1.60
C CYS A 336 13.98 -17.88 -2.20
N HIS A 337 15.30 -18.16 -2.33
CA HIS A 337 15.78 -19.45 -2.81
C HIS A 337 15.46 -20.61 -1.87
N PHE A 338 15.38 -20.31 -0.57
CA PHE A 338 15.26 -21.29 0.52
C PHE A 338 13.92 -21.20 1.26
N ALA A 339 12.89 -20.62 0.65
CA ALA A 339 11.61 -20.38 1.30
C ALA A 339 10.95 -21.67 1.88
N GLU A 340 11.16 -22.83 1.26
CA GLU A 340 10.59 -24.10 1.65
C GLU A 340 11.50 -24.88 2.63
N GLU A 341 12.74 -24.44 2.81
CA GLU A 341 13.74 -25.08 3.67
C GLU A 341 13.88 -24.36 5.01
N LEU A 342 13.65 -23.04 5.03
CA LEU A 342 13.79 -22.23 6.22
C LEU A 342 12.56 -22.37 7.13
N ASN A 343 12.79 -22.62 8.42
CA ASN A 343 11.76 -22.58 9.43
C ASN A 343 11.78 -21.23 10.15
N LEU A 344 11.14 -20.23 9.53
CA LEU A 344 11.09 -18.86 10.02
C LEU A 344 10.00 -18.71 11.11
N ARG A 345 10.19 -17.73 12.00
CA ARG A 345 9.30 -17.52 13.14
C ARG A 345 8.21 -16.52 12.82
N GLY A 346 6.97 -16.92 12.94
CA GLY A 346 5.83 -16.02 12.92
C GLY A 346 5.74 -15.16 14.18
N PHE A 347 4.82 -14.19 14.14
CA PHE A 347 4.63 -13.20 15.21
C PHE A 347 4.38 -13.82 16.60
N GLU A 348 3.58 -14.87 16.70
CA GLU A 348 3.30 -15.55 17.98
C GLU A 348 4.51 -16.36 18.49
N ALA A 349 5.20 -17.08 17.61
CA ALA A 349 6.35 -17.91 17.96
C ALA A 349 7.54 -17.09 18.46
N ILE A 350 7.74 -15.87 17.94
CA ILE A 350 8.73 -14.89 18.42
C ILE A 350 8.53 -14.56 19.90
N GLY A 351 7.28 -14.70 20.44
CA GLY A 351 6.98 -14.48 21.86
C GLY A 351 7.10 -15.74 22.76
N GLN A 352 7.09 -16.93 22.19
CA GLN A 352 7.07 -18.20 22.95
C GLN A 352 8.45 -18.85 23.13
N SER A 353 9.46 -18.45 22.38
CA SER A 353 10.80 -19.07 22.31
C SER A 353 11.63 -19.05 23.61
N MET A 354 11.05 -18.69 24.78
CA MET A 354 11.73 -18.66 26.06
C MET A 354 11.04 -19.47 27.18
N LYS A 355 10.27 -20.49 26.83
CA LYS A 355 9.75 -21.45 27.82
C LYS A 355 10.55 -22.78 27.86
N ARG A 356 11.78 -22.79 27.36
CA ARG A 356 12.71 -23.93 27.52
C ARG A 356 13.99 -23.54 28.22
#